data_b252ff406896653878a6533abd1983f4
#
_entry.id   b252ff406896653878a6533abd1983f4
#
_cell.length_a   1.000
_cell.length_b   1.000
_cell.length_c   1.000
_cell.angle_alpha   90.00
_cell.angle_beta   90.00
_cell.angle_gamma   90.00
#
_symmetry.space_group_name_H-M   'P 1'
#
loop_
_entity.id
_entity.type
_entity.pdbx_description
1 polymer ?
#
loop_
_entity_poly.entity_id
_entity_poly.type
_entity_poly.pdbx_seq_one_letter_code
_entity_poly.pdbx_strand_id
1 'polypeptide(L)'
;MSNFAGRDLKFETKQLHIGQENADPVTDARAVPIYATSSYVFHNSQHAADRFGLKDAGNIYGRLTNPTQDIFEQRIAALEGGVAALAVASGAAAIAYTIQNLAKAGEHIVAAKTIYGGTYNLLAHTLPEYGISTTFVDPDEEG
;
A
#
# COMPACT_ATOMS: atom_id res chain seq x y z
N MET A 1 -15.50 18.60 -0.69
CA MET A 1 -16.15 17.73 0.31
C MET A 1 -16.54 16.44 -0.38
N SER A 2 -16.21 15.29 0.21
CA SER A 2 -16.60 13.99 -0.37
C SER A 2 -18.12 13.91 -0.48
N ASN A 3 -18.63 13.49 -1.66
CA ASN A 3 -20.06 13.28 -1.90
C ASN A 3 -20.65 12.17 -1.00
N PHE A 4 -19.82 11.47 -0.24
CA PHE A 4 -20.18 10.36 0.63
C PHE A 4 -19.97 10.66 2.13
N ALA A 5 -19.64 11.91 2.49
CA ALA A 5 -19.39 12.29 3.87
C ALA A 5 -20.60 11.90 4.77
N GLY A 6 -20.32 11.11 5.81
CA GLY A 6 -21.33 10.66 6.78
C GLY A 6 -22.21 9.50 6.31
N ARG A 7 -21.93 8.86 5.17
CA ARG A 7 -22.66 7.67 4.69
C ARG A 7 -21.89 6.40 5.03
N ASP A 8 -22.59 5.41 5.57
CA ASP A 8 -22.08 4.03 5.63
C ASP A 8 -22.25 3.37 4.27
N LEU A 9 -21.12 3.27 3.53
CA LEU A 9 -21.11 2.72 2.18
C LEU A 9 -21.01 1.20 2.24
N LYS A 10 -21.87 0.52 1.46
CA LYS A 10 -21.79 -0.91 1.25
C LYS A 10 -20.54 -1.27 0.43
N PHE A 11 -20.12 -2.53 0.53
CA PHE A 11 -18.92 -3.06 -0.10
C PHE A 11 -18.86 -2.76 -1.61
N GLU A 12 -19.95 -3.00 -2.34
CA GLU A 12 -20.04 -2.76 -3.78
C GLU A 12 -19.89 -1.27 -4.14
N THR A 13 -20.41 -0.38 -3.30
CA THR A 13 -20.26 1.07 -3.49
C THR A 13 -18.81 1.50 -3.23
N LYS A 14 -18.16 0.94 -2.21
CA LYS A 14 -16.74 1.20 -1.91
C LYS A 14 -15.86 0.79 -3.08
N GLN A 15 -16.09 -0.38 -3.69
CA GLN A 15 -15.32 -0.87 -4.84
C GLN A 15 -15.31 0.10 -6.02
N LEU A 16 -16.41 0.84 -6.23
CA LEU A 16 -16.57 1.70 -7.40
C LEU A 16 -16.18 3.16 -7.16
N HIS A 17 -16.30 3.65 -5.93
CA HIS A 17 -16.32 5.09 -5.69
C HIS A 17 -15.25 5.62 -4.73
N ILE A 18 -14.71 4.82 -3.83
CA ILE A 18 -13.68 5.30 -2.91
C ILE A 18 -12.43 5.75 -3.69
N GLY A 19 -11.91 6.91 -3.31
CA GLY A 19 -10.75 7.54 -3.95
C GLY A 19 -11.11 8.36 -5.21
N GLN A 20 -12.35 8.28 -5.70
CA GLN A 20 -12.84 9.06 -6.84
C GLN A 20 -14.20 9.70 -6.58
N GLU A 21 -14.43 10.18 -5.37
CA GLU A 21 -15.68 10.82 -4.97
C GLU A 21 -15.94 12.10 -5.74
N ASN A 22 -14.88 12.77 -6.18
CA ASN A 22 -14.94 13.96 -7.02
C ASN A 22 -14.41 13.63 -8.42
N ALA A 23 -14.90 14.35 -9.43
CA ALA A 23 -14.33 14.31 -10.76
C ALA A 23 -12.90 14.89 -10.77
N ASP A 24 -12.10 14.55 -11.79
CA ASP A 24 -10.80 15.18 -11.99
C ASP A 24 -10.95 16.70 -12.11
N PRO A 25 -10.21 17.51 -11.34
CA PRO A 25 -10.45 18.95 -11.26
C PRO A 25 -10.00 19.72 -12.52
N VAL A 26 -9.26 19.07 -13.42
CA VAL A 26 -8.75 19.71 -14.64
C VAL A 26 -9.64 19.39 -15.86
N THR A 27 -10.12 18.15 -15.93
CA THR A 27 -10.81 17.64 -17.12
C THR A 27 -12.28 17.30 -16.88
N ASP A 28 -12.75 17.38 -15.63
CA ASP A 28 -14.07 16.89 -15.19
C ASP A 28 -14.28 15.40 -15.47
N ALA A 29 -13.23 14.64 -15.75
CA ALA A 29 -13.32 13.22 -16.02
C ALA A 29 -13.85 12.47 -14.79
N ARG A 30 -14.85 11.63 -15.00
CA ARG A 30 -15.38 10.76 -13.94
C ARG A 30 -14.45 9.60 -13.64
N ALA A 31 -13.85 9.02 -14.68
CA ALA A 31 -12.84 7.98 -14.51
C ALA A 31 -11.53 8.58 -14.00
N VAL A 32 -10.81 7.81 -13.20
CA VAL A 32 -9.50 8.22 -12.70
C VAL A 32 -8.51 8.33 -13.85
N PRO A 33 -7.87 9.48 -14.08
CA PRO A 33 -6.81 9.60 -15.07
C PRO A 33 -5.63 8.68 -14.75
N ILE A 34 -4.98 8.19 -15.80
CA ILE A 34 -3.75 7.40 -15.67
C ILE A 34 -2.56 8.35 -15.77
N TYR A 35 -1.90 8.62 -14.64
CA TYR A 35 -0.72 9.47 -14.56
C TYR A 35 0.55 8.65 -14.78
N ALA A 36 0.92 8.42 -16.05
CA ALA A 36 2.12 7.70 -16.44
C ALA A 36 3.35 8.63 -16.37
N THR A 37 3.72 9.02 -15.15
CA THR A 37 4.86 9.90 -14.89
C THR A 37 5.66 9.45 -13.68
N SER A 38 6.96 9.77 -13.68
CA SER A 38 7.85 9.54 -12.54
C SER A 38 8.13 10.80 -11.72
N SER A 39 7.98 11.99 -12.29
CA SER A 39 8.36 13.25 -11.65
C SER A 39 7.29 14.32 -11.79
N TYR A 40 7.30 15.25 -10.85
CA TYR A 40 6.37 16.37 -10.79
C TYR A 40 7.14 17.68 -10.71
N VAL A 41 6.58 18.75 -11.26
CA VAL A 41 7.22 20.07 -11.31
C VAL A 41 6.82 20.89 -10.09
N PHE A 42 7.78 21.61 -9.54
CA PHE A 42 7.55 22.58 -8.48
C PHE A 42 7.48 24.00 -9.05
N HIS A 43 6.65 24.85 -8.47
CA HIS A 43 6.46 26.22 -8.94
C HIS A 43 7.67 27.10 -8.65
N ASN A 44 8.38 26.84 -7.55
CA ASN A 44 9.59 27.52 -7.08
C ASN A 44 10.30 26.70 -6.00
N SER A 45 11.46 27.15 -5.54
CA SER A 45 12.25 26.44 -4.52
C SER A 45 11.55 26.31 -3.17
N GLN A 46 10.74 27.30 -2.78
CA GLN A 46 10.00 27.23 -1.53
C GLN A 46 8.90 26.17 -1.59
N HIS A 47 8.16 26.07 -2.71
CA HIS A 47 7.18 25.02 -2.93
C HIS A 47 7.83 23.63 -2.86
N ALA A 48 9.00 23.44 -3.43
CA ALA A 48 9.76 22.20 -3.32
C ALA A 48 10.10 21.89 -1.84
N ALA A 49 10.66 22.87 -1.13
CA ALA A 49 11.02 22.71 0.29
C ALA A 49 9.80 22.34 1.16
N ASP A 50 8.65 22.96 0.92
CA ASP A 50 7.42 22.68 1.67
C ASP A 50 6.87 21.28 1.37
N ARG A 51 6.94 20.81 0.11
CA ARG A 51 6.59 19.45 -0.29
C ARG A 51 7.49 18.40 0.36
N PHE A 52 8.81 18.56 0.28
CA PHE A 52 9.76 17.64 0.91
C PHE A 52 9.71 17.71 2.44
N GLY A 53 9.36 18.87 2.99
CA GLY A 53 9.15 19.08 4.42
C GLY A 53 7.77 18.63 4.94
N LEU A 54 6.92 18.04 4.08
CA LEU A 54 5.55 17.59 4.39
C LEU A 54 4.64 18.70 4.96
N LYS A 55 4.93 19.96 4.62
CA LYS A 55 4.11 21.13 4.99
C LYS A 55 3.04 21.40 3.95
N ASP A 56 3.25 21.00 2.72
CA ASP A 56 2.32 21.08 1.62
C ASP A 56 2.07 19.67 1.06
N ALA A 57 0.81 19.27 0.98
CA ALA A 57 0.43 17.96 0.46
C ALA A 57 0.50 17.93 -1.06
N GLY A 58 0.95 16.82 -1.63
CA GLY A 58 0.92 16.58 -3.07
C GLY A 58 2.07 15.70 -3.58
N ASN A 59 2.15 15.61 -4.89
CA ASN A 59 3.05 14.69 -5.54
C ASN A 59 4.47 15.26 -5.66
N ILE A 60 5.46 14.42 -5.44
CA ILE A 60 6.89 14.74 -5.54
C ILE A 60 7.53 13.86 -6.61
N TYR A 61 7.39 12.57 -6.49
CA TYR A 61 7.99 11.57 -7.35
C TYR A 61 7.15 10.28 -7.35
N GLY A 62 6.95 9.67 -8.52
CA GLY A 62 6.03 8.55 -8.73
C GLY A 62 6.29 7.30 -7.89
N ARG A 63 7.52 7.10 -7.38
CA ARG A 63 7.83 6.03 -6.43
C ARG A 63 7.24 6.30 -5.02
N LEU A 64 7.07 7.56 -4.67
CA LEU A 64 6.54 8.00 -3.37
C LEU A 64 5.04 8.24 -3.43
N THR A 65 4.60 8.93 -4.47
CA THR A 65 3.21 9.35 -4.65
C THR A 65 2.84 9.38 -6.13
N ASN A 66 1.71 8.79 -6.48
CA ASN A 66 1.12 8.88 -7.80
C ASN A 66 -0.41 8.88 -7.66
N PRO A 67 -1.15 9.84 -8.26
CA PRO A 67 -2.60 9.92 -8.06
C PRO A 67 -3.37 8.68 -8.50
N THR A 68 -2.89 7.96 -9.52
CA THR A 68 -3.54 6.72 -9.98
C THR A 68 -3.36 5.60 -8.96
N GLN A 69 -2.15 5.45 -8.42
CA GLN A 69 -1.83 4.47 -7.39
C GLN A 69 -2.55 4.79 -6.08
N ASP A 70 -2.60 6.06 -5.69
CA ASP A 70 -3.24 6.53 -4.45
C ASP A 70 -4.72 6.12 -4.38
N ILE A 71 -5.45 6.20 -5.49
CA ILE A 71 -6.85 5.78 -5.53
C ILE A 71 -7.00 4.27 -5.33
N PHE A 72 -6.11 3.48 -5.89
CA PHE A 72 -6.07 2.03 -5.63
C PHE A 72 -5.82 1.75 -4.14
N GLU A 73 -4.84 2.41 -3.55
CA GLU A 73 -4.48 2.27 -2.14
C GLU A 73 -5.64 2.67 -1.21
N GLN A 74 -6.27 3.81 -1.43
CA GLN A 74 -7.43 4.26 -0.67
C GLN A 74 -8.59 3.25 -0.76
N ARG A 75 -8.83 2.72 -1.94
CA ARG A 75 -9.92 1.77 -2.18
C ARG A 75 -9.69 0.44 -1.48
N ILE A 76 -8.50 -0.13 -1.58
CA ILE A 76 -8.15 -1.37 -0.87
C ILE A 76 -8.20 -1.16 0.64
N ALA A 77 -7.64 -0.07 1.16
CA ALA A 77 -7.73 0.26 2.58
C ALA A 77 -9.19 0.30 3.07
N ALA A 78 -10.09 0.94 2.31
CA ALA A 78 -11.50 1.03 2.67
C ALA A 78 -12.25 -0.31 2.59
N LEU A 79 -11.88 -1.19 1.66
CA LEU A 79 -12.48 -2.52 1.51
C LEU A 79 -12.04 -3.47 2.61
N GLU A 80 -10.78 -3.41 3.02
CA GLU A 80 -10.19 -4.22 4.09
C GLU A 80 -10.42 -3.64 5.50
N GLY A 81 -11.02 -2.45 5.61
CA GLY A 81 -11.20 -1.75 6.88
C GLY A 81 -9.89 -1.26 7.50
N GLY A 82 -8.83 -1.12 6.69
CA GLY A 82 -7.53 -0.62 7.09
C GLY A 82 -7.47 0.91 7.15
N VAL A 83 -6.49 1.45 7.85
CA VAL A 83 -6.24 2.89 7.92
C VAL A 83 -5.52 3.43 6.67
N ALA A 84 -4.72 2.57 6.02
CA ALA A 84 -4.00 2.88 4.79
C ALA A 84 -3.61 1.57 4.08
N ALA A 85 -3.21 1.68 2.81
CA ALA A 85 -2.60 0.61 2.03
C ALA A 85 -1.40 1.17 1.25
N LEU A 86 -0.48 0.31 0.88
CA LEU A 86 0.66 0.62 0.02
C LEU A 86 0.68 -0.37 -1.15
N ALA A 87 0.58 0.15 -2.36
CA ALA A 87 0.71 -0.66 -3.56
C ALA A 87 2.17 -0.92 -3.89
N VAL A 88 2.48 -2.16 -4.20
CA VAL A 88 3.82 -2.59 -4.61
C VAL A 88 3.74 -3.44 -5.87
N ALA A 89 4.88 -3.66 -6.52
CA ALA A 89 4.93 -4.27 -7.84
C ALA A 89 4.54 -5.77 -7.89
N SER A 90 4.50 -6.45 -6.74
CA SER A 90 4.14 -7.88 -6.67
C SER A 90 3.72 -8.30 -5.26
N GLY A 91 3.00 -9.41 -5.15
CA GLY A 91 2.69 -10.03 -3.86
C GLY A 91 3.95 -10.47 -3.09
N ALA A 92 4.98 -10.95 -3.79
CA ALA A 92 6.26 -11.27 -3.16
C ALA A 92 6.92 -10.04 -2.53
N ALA A 93 6.88 -8.89 -3.21
CA ALA A 93 7.35 -7.62 -2.64
C ALA A 93 6.52 -7.20 -1.42
N ALA A 94 5.19 -7.34 -1.49
CA ALA A 94 4.32 -7.03 -0.35
C ALA A 94 4.68 -7.85 0.89
N ILE A 95 4.88 -9.16 0.74
CA ILE A 95 5.29 -10.05 1.83
C ILE A 95 6.69 -9.66 2.36
N ALA A 96 7.66 -9.49 1.46
CA ALA A 96 9.03 -9.17 1.87
C ALA A 96 9.11 -7.84 2.63
N TYR A 97 8.45 -6.80 2.15
CA TYR A 97 8.44 -5.49 2.81
C TYR A 97 7.68 -5.50 4.14
N THR A 98 6.60 -6.28 4.23
CA THR A 98 5.88 -6.46 5.50
C THR A 98 6.79 -7.08 6.54
N ILE A 99 7.51 -8.16 6.20
CA ILE A 99 8.42 -8.83 7.12
C ILE A 99 9.57 -7.90 7.51
N GLN A 100 10.22 -7.25 6.55
CA GLN A 100 11.34 -6.33 6.81
C GLN A 100 10.94 -5.12 7.67
N ASN A 101 9.66 -4.72 7.62
CA ASN A 101 9.14 -3.65 8.48
C ASN A 101 8.86 -4.13 9.91
N LEU A 102 8.51 -5.39 10.10
CA LEU A 102 8.05 -5.93 11.37
C LEU A 102 9.14 -6.72 12.12
N ALA A 103 10.07 -7.35 11.40
CA ALA A 103 11.09 -8.24 11.96
C ALA A 103 12.51 -7.78 11.62
N LYS A 104 13.39 -7.87 12.61
CA LYS A 104 14.83 -7.55 12.53
C LYS A 104 15.67 -8.79 12.72
N ALA A 105 16.98 -8.70 12.42
CA ALA A 105 17.94 -9.74 12.73
C ALA A 105 17.89 -10.13 14.21
N GLY A 106 17.81 -11.41 14.49
CA GLY A 106 17.65 -11.97 15.83
C GLY A 106 16.19 -12.23 16.23
N GLU A 107 15.22 -11.76 15.46
CA GLU A 107 13.79 -12.00 15.75
C GLU A 107 13.27 -13.28 15.09
N HIS A 108 12.07 -13.69 15.50
CA HIS A 108 11.46 -14.95 15.14
C HIS A 108 10.06 -14.78 14.59
N ILE A 109 9.74 -15.57 13.55
CA ILE A 109 8.43 -15.60 12.90
C ILE A 109 7.79 -16.96 13.15
N VAL A 110 6.47 -16.96 13.37
CA VAL A 110 5.65 -18.18 13.33
C VAL A 110 4.77 -18.09 12.08
N ALA A 111 4.81 -19.11 11.25
CA ALA A 111 4.07 -19.16 9.99
C ALA A 111 3.37 -20.50 9.79
N ALA A 112 2.24 -20.48 9.10
CA ALA A 112 1.57 -21.71 8.69
C ALA A 112 2.41 -22.50 7.68
N LYS A 113 2.56 -23.81 7.85
CA LYS A 113 3.28 -24.66 6.88
C LYS A 113 2.61 -24.73 5.50
N THR A 114 1.33 -24.39 5.43
CA THR A 114 0.51 -24.37 4.22
C THR A 114 0.57 -23.04 3.45
N ILE A 115 1.45 -22.11 3.84
CA ILE A 115 1.62 -20.81 3.19
C ILE A 115 2.08 -20.98 1.72
N TYR A 116 1.82 -19.97 0.88
CA TYR A 116 2.28 -19.96 -0.51
C TYR A 116 3.78 -20.30 -0.65
N GLY A 117 4.13 -21.17 -1.58
CA GLY A 117 5.48 -21.73 -1.72
C GLY A 117 6.60 -20.70 -1.86
N GLY A 118 6.37 -19.59 -2.57
CA GLY A 118 7.35 -18.49 -2.66
C GLY A 118 7.60 -17.83 -1.31
N THR A 119 6.57 -17.66 -0.49
CA THR A 119 6.67 -17.14 0.87
C THR A 119 7.35 -18.17 1.79
N TYR A 120 7.02 -19.45 1.65
CA TYR A 120 7.71 -20.51 2.39
C TYR A 120 9.22 -20.48 2.12
N ASN A 121 9.64 -20.40 0.86
CA ASN A 121 11.06 -20.32 0.51
C ASN A 121 11.74 -19.07 1.07
N LEU A 122 11.07 -17.91 1.05
CA LEU A 122 11.56 -16.68 1.68
C LEU A 122 11.82 -16.89 3.18
N LEU A 123 10.84 -17.47 3.88
CA LEU A 123 10.90 -17.69 5.33
C LEU A 123 11.87 -18.80 5.72
N ALA A 124 11.93 -19.90 4.95
CA ALA A 124 12.73 -21.08 5.29
C ALA A 124 14.20 -20.97 4.91
N HIS A 125 14.51 -20.25 3.82
CA HIS A 125 15.85 -20.26 3.24
C HIS A 125 16.49 -18.87 3.15
N THR A 126 15.73 -17.85 2.75
CA THR A 126 16.31 -16.52 2.53
C THR A 126 16.47 -15.74 3.82
N LEU A 127 15.43 -15.64 4.64
CA LEU A 127 15.47 -14.84 5.87
C LEU A 127 16.44 -15.34 6.95
N PRO A 128 16.70 -16.65 7.10
CA PRO A 128 17.74 -17.13 8.02
C PRO A 128 19.13 -16.57 7.72
N GLU A 129 19.48 -16.34 6.45
CA GLU A 129 20.74 -15.70 6.05
C GLU A 129 20.83 -14.24 6.52
N TYR A 130 19.70 -13.59 6.78
CA TYR A 130 19.57 -12.24 7.34
C TYR A 130 19.31 -12.24 8.84
N GLY A 131 19.44 -13.42 9.50
CA GLY A 131 19.30 -13.56 10.95
C GLY A 131 17.86 -13.58 11.46
N ILE A 132 16.87 -13.78 10.61
CA ILE A 132 15.46 -13.92 11.00
C ILE A 132 15.08 -15.40 10.88
N SER A 133 14.70 -16.02 11.99
CA SER A 133 14.31 -17.42 12.05
C SER A 133 12.79 -17.61 11.94
N THR A 134 12.36 -18.80 11.47
CA THR A 134 10.94 -19.10 11.33
C THR A 134 10.61 -20.49 11.88
N THR A 135 9.52 -20.61 12.65
CA THR A 135 8.87 -21.88 12.98
C THR A 135 7.61 -22.05 12.13
N PHE A 136 7.52 -23.18 11.44
CA PHE A 136 6.34 -23.54 10.70
C PHE A 136 5.44 -24.43 11.54
N VAL A 137 4.17 -24.06 11.63
CA VAL A 137 3.14 -24.77 12.38
C VAL A 137 2.02 -25.28 11.47
N ASP A 138 1.35 -26.35 11.87
CA ASP A 138 0.13 -26.77 11.22
C ASP A 138 -1.03 -25.93 11.75
N PRO A 139 -1.74 -25.16 10.90
CA PRO A 139 -2.85 -24.36 11.38
C PRO A 139 -4.08 -25.21 11.79
N ASP A 140 -4.14 -26.49 11.39
CA ASP A 140 -5.25 -27.41 11.64
C ASP A 140 -4.98 -28.33 12.86
N GLU A 141 -3.79 -28.32 13.43
CA GLU A 141 -3.49 -29.03 14.67
C GLU A 141 -3.95 -28.20 15.88
N GLU A 142 -4.90 -28.74 16.65
CA GLU A 142 -5.25 -28.20 17.95
C GLU A 142 -4.04 -28.30 18.89
N GLY A 143 -3.54 -27.15 19.40
CA GLY A 143 -2.39 -27.06 20.30
C GLY A 143 -2.64 -27.54 21.72
#